data_a50e2b761a8a23d8663295020adadfda
#
_entry.id   a50e2b761a8a23d8663295020adadfda
#
_cell.length_a   1.000
_cell.length_b   1.000
_cell.length_c   1.000
_cell.angle_alpha   90.00
_cell.angle_beta   90.00
_cell.angle_gamma   90.00
#
_symmetry.space_group_name_H-M   'P 1'
#
loop_
_entity.id
_entity.type
_entity.pdbx_description
1 polymer ?
#
loop_
_entity_poly.entity_id
_entity_poly.type
_entity_poly.pdbx_seq_one_letter_code
_entity_poly.pdbx_strand_id
1 'polypeptide(L)'
;EATSNFVVGDITVSGGALSDFAAASSTVYTATFTPTADGAATIDVAPSTFTDASGNNNTAATQFNWTYDGTAPTMTITATDGSNAVSDGSTTNDATLTVTFTSSEATSNFVVGDITVSGGALNSFSATSSTVYTATFTPSASGATTIDVAANTFTDAAGNNNTAATQFNWTYDVTVPTISSVSLASDNS
;
A
#
# COMPACT_ATOMS: atom_id res chain seq x y z
N GLU A 1 8.75 42.29 10.45
CA GLU A 1 8.13 43.53 10.93
C GLU A 1 6.64 43.32 11.16
N ALA A 2 6.00 44.24 11.93
CA ALA A 2 4.58 44.16 12.20
C ALA A 2 3.76 44.59 10.98
N THR A 3 2.71 43.87 10.66
CA THR A 3 1.72 44.21 9.64
C THR A 3 0.30 44.09 10.19
N SER A 4 -0.63 44.84 9.63
CA SER A 4 -2.07 44.81 9.97
C SER A 4 -2.95 44.51 8.74
N ASN A 5 -2.37 44.41 7.57
CA ASN A 5 -3.10 44.24 6.31
C ASN A 5 -2.78 42.90 5.60
N PHE A 6 -2.00 41.99 6.21
CA PHE A 6 -1.81 40.65 5.69
C PHE A 6 -3.10 39.83 5.89
N VAL A 7 -3.65 39.33 4.79
CA VAL A 7 -4.92 38.58 4.76
C VAL A 7 -4.76 37.29 3.98
N VAL A 8 -5.72 36.37 4.10
CA VAL A 8 -5.67 35.05 3.42
C VAL A 8 -5.54 35.18 1.88
N GLY A 9 -6.06 36.28 1.30
CA GLY A 9 -5.95 36.56 -0.12
C GLY A 9 -4.54 36.89 -0.63
N ASP A 10 -3.59 37.18 0.27
CA ASP A 10 -2.18 37.40 -0.05
C ASP A 10 -1.39 36.11 -0.19
N ILE A 11 -2.02 34.97 0.15
CA ILE A 11 -1.41 33.63 0.12
C ILE A 11 -1.92 32.90 -1.10
N THR A 12 -1.00 32.46 -1.96
CA THR A 12 -1.32 31.59 -3.11
C THR A 12 -1.04 30.15 -2.72
N VAL A 13 -2.00 29.25 -2.98
CA VAL A 13 -1.85 27.82 -2.72
C VAL A 13 -2.19 27.00 -3.97
N SER A 14 -1.56 25.83 -4.09
CA SER A 14 -1.94 24.79 -5.05
C SER A 14 -2.02 23.43 -4.36
N GLY A 15 -2.81 22.50 -4.92
CA GLY A 15 -2.99 21.14 -4.37
C GLY A 15 -3.88 21.07 -3.13
N GLY A 16 -4.51 22.20 -2.72
CA GLY A 16 -5.38 22.25 -1.55
C GLY A 16 -6.02 23.60 -1.33
N ALA A 17 -6.60 23.79 -0.14
CA ALA A 17 -7.27 25.02 0.28
C ALA A 17 -6.84 25.44 1.69
N LEU A 18 -6.86 26.76 1.95
CA LEU A 18 -6.67 27.32 3.28
C LEU A 18 -8.01 27.55 3.97
N SER A 19 -8.05 27.31 5.28
CA SER A 19 -9.12 27.69 6.20
C SER A 19 -8.54 28.24 7.50
N ASP A 20 -9.39 28.77 8.38
CA ASP A 20 -9.05 29.19 9.73
C ASP A 20 -7.87 30.19 9.80
N PHE A 21 -7.74 31.04 8.80
CA PHE A 21 -6.70 32.07 8.81
C PHE A 21 -6.92 33.02 9.96
N ALA A 22 -5.90 33.18 10.80
CA ALA A 22 -5.94 34.05 11.97
C ALA A 22 -4.59 34.73 12.25
N ALA A 23 -4.64 35.96 12.75
CA ALA A 23 -3.47 36.64 13.29
C ALA A 23 -3.27 36.20 14.76
N ALA A 24 -2.19 35.49 15.03
CA ALA A 24 -1.76 35.17 16.42
C ALA A 24 -1.05 36.38 17.06
N SER A 25 -0.42 37.23 16.26
CA SER A 25 0.16 38.52 16.65
C SER A 25 0.27 39.40 15.40
N SER A 26 0.83 40.61 15.54
CA SER A 26 1.10 41.49 14.39
C SER A 26 2.20 40.99 13.46
N THR A 27 2.89 39.89 13.80
CA THR A 27 3.99 39.29 13.01
C THR A 27 3.82 37.80 12.75
N VAL A 28 2.81 37.13 13.37
CA VAL A 28 2.58 35.70 13.24
C VAL A 28 1.14 35.44 12.85
N TYR A 29 0.98 34.72 11.78
CA TYR A 29 -0.33 34.31 11.24
C TYR A 29 -0.36 32.79 11.08
N THR A 30 -1.53 32.21 11.23
CA THR A 30 -1.78 30.77 11.12
C THR A 30 -2.93 30.51 10.18
N ALA A 31 -2.90 29.39 9.50
CA ALA A 31 -4.00 28.85 8.71
C ALA A 31 -3.92 27.33 8.70
N THR A 32 -5.06 26.67 8.44
CA THR A 32 -5.13 25.25 8.18
C THR A 32 -5.08 25.03 6.66
N PHE A 33 -4.13 24.20 6.20
CA PHE A 33 -4.10 23.75 4.80
C PHE A 33 -4.71 22.34 4.71
N THR A 34 -5.69 22.16 3.84
CA THR A 34 -6.34 20.87 3.57
C THR A 34 -6.04 20.47 2.13
N PRO A 35 -5.28 19.36 1.88
CA PRO A 35 -5.08 18.83 0.54
C PRO A 35 -6.40 18.41 -0.10
N THR A 36 -6.51 18.53 -1.42
CA THR A 36 -7.70 18.09 -2.18
C THR A 36 -7.50 16.77 -2.89
N ALA A 37 -6.25 16.35 -3.12
CA ALA A 37 -5.88 15.09 -3.74
C ALA A 37 -4.40 14.80 -3.45
N ASP A 38 -3.98 13.56 -3.68
CA ASP A 38 -2.58 13.18 -3.63
C ASP A 38 -1.77 13.95 -4.67
N GLY A 39 -0.54 14.29 -4.30
CA GLY A 39 0.39 15.00 -5.16
C GLY A 39 1.03 16.23 -4.53
N ALA A 40 1.68 17.04 -5.38
CA ALA A 40 2.39 18.23 -4.95
C ALA A 40 1.43 19.34 -4.51
N ALA A 41 1.74 19.92 -3.36
CA ALA A 41 1.07 21.10 -2.81
C ALA A 41 2.10 22.23 -2.58
N THR A 42 1.71 23.46 -2.82
CA THR A 42 2.56 24.63 -2.60
C THR A 42 1.82 25.70 -1.83
N ILE A 43 2.56 26.45 -1.01
CA ILE A 43 2.07 27.65 -0.33
C ILE A 43 3.09 28.76 -0.59
N ASP A 44 2.62 29.90 -1.06
CA ASP A 44 3.47 31.02 -1.44
C ASP A 44 2.86 32.37 -1.05
N VAL A 45 3.73 33.36 -0.80
CA VAL A 45 3.36 34.76 -0.60
C VAL A 45 4.23 35.59 -1.54
N ALA A 46 3.57 36.19 -2.54
CA ALA A 46 4.26 37.01 -3.55
C ALA A 46 4.78 38.32 -2.94
N PRO A 47 5.74 38.99 -3.59
CA PRO A 47 6.17 40.32 -3.16
C PRO A 47 5.07 41.33 -3.42
N SER A 48 5.03 42.40 -2.62
CA SER A 48 4.10 43.55 -2.76
C SER A 48 2.61 43.20 -2.60
N THR A 49 2.30 42.17 -1.80
CA THR A 49 0.91 41.78 -1.44
C THR A 49 0.43 42.46 -0.15
N PHE A 50 1.33 42.76 0.75
CA PHE A 50 1.01 43.50 1.99
C PHE A 50 2.13 44.49 2.34
N THR A 51 1.91 45.32 3.36
CA THR A 51 2.87 46.35 3.81
C THR A 51 3.11 46.29 5.31
N ASP A 52 4.24 46.89 5.75
CA ASP A 52 4.46 47.23 7.15
C ASP A 52 3.70 48.54 7.53
N ALA A 53 3.83 48.94 8.78
CA ALA A 53 3.21 50.17 9.30
C ALA A 53 3.77 51.46 8.68
N SER A 54 4.94 51.39 8.06
CA SER A 54 5.59 52.53 7.35
C SER A 54 5.22 52.59 5.86
N GLY A 55 4.45 51.63 5.34
CA GLY A 55 4.03 51.53 3.96
C GLY A 55 5.03 50.84 3.04
N ASN A 56 6.06 50.13 3.56
CA ASN A 56 6.99 49.36 2.76
C ASN A 56 6.35 48.03 2.35
N ASN A 57 6.46 47.66 1.08
CA ASN A 57 5.97 46.41 0.56
C ASN A 57 6.79 45.22 1.09
N ASN A 58 6.13 44.04 1.28
CA ASN A 58 6.81 42.79 1.59
C ASN A 58 7.68 42.33 0.42
N THR A 59 8.76 41.62 0.73
CA THR A 59 9.50 40.78 -0.21
C THR A 59 8.82 39.38 -0.36
N ALA A 60 9.09 38.68 -1.47
CA ALA A 60 8.57 37.33 -1.67
C ALA A 60 9.02 36.39 -0.54
N ALA A 61 8.15 35.53 -0.11
CA ALA A 61 8.49 34.40 0.77
C ALA A 61 9.23 33.31 -0.03
N THR A 62 10.00 32.47 0.68
CA THR A 62 10.43 31.20 0.10
C THR A 62 9.22 30.28 0.04
N GLN A 63 8.88 29.78 -1.16
CA GLN A 63 7.75 28.90 -1.37
C GLN A 63 7.88 27.63 -0.51
N PHE A 64 6.84 27.28 0.23
CA PHE A 64 6.74 26.00 0.93
C PHE A 64 6.20 24.95 -0.05
N ASN A 65 6.91 23.82 -0.15
CA ASN A 65 6.57 22.70 -1.01
C ASN A 65 6.33 21.46 -0.14
N TRP A 66 5.24 20.77 -0.43
CA TRP A 66 4.85 19.54 0.26
C TRP A 66 4.26 18.56 -0.75
N THR A 67 4.45 17.25 -0.53
CA THR A 67 3.75 16.20 -1.28
C THR A 67 2.83 15.49 -0.31
N TYR A 68 1.55 15.52 -0.62
CA TYR A 68 0.52 14.79 0.11
C TYR A 68 0.31 13.44 -0.56
N ASP A 69 0.22 12.40 0.25
CA ASP A 69 -0.13 11.04 -0.14
C ASP A 69 -1.08 10.47 0.92
N GLY A 70 -2.32 10.22 0.53
CA GLY A 70 -3.37 9.63 1.35
C GLY A 70 -3.87 8.30 0.82
N THR A 71 -3.21 7.75 -0.21
CA THR A 71 -3.59 6.47 -0.83
C THR A 71 -3.04 5.31 -0.01
N ALA A 72 -3.92 4.39 0.39
CA ALA A 72 -3.51 3.18 1.11
C ALA A 72 -2.87 2.15 0.17
N PRO A 73 -1.71 1.58 0.49
CA PRO A 73 -1.12 0.52 -0.31
C PRO A 73 -1.99 -0.74 -0.32
N THR A 74 -2.03 -1.41 -1.47
CA THR A 74 -2.66 -2.72 -1.65
C THR A 74 -1.61 -3.81 -1.83
N MET A 75 -1.95 -5.07 -1.52
CA MET A 75 -1.06 -6.21 -1.71
C MET A 75 -1.71 -7.24 -2.64
N THR A 76 -0.98 -7.66 -3.67
CA THR A 76 -1.35 -8.77 -4.56
C THR A 76 -0.48 -9.98 -4.24
N ILE A 77 -1.12 -11.16 -4.11
CA ILE A 77 -0.46 -12.44 -3.82
C ILE A 77 -0.57 -13.33 -5.06
N THR A 78 0.57 -13.80 -5.56
CA THR A 78 0.64 -14.76 -6.68
C THR A 78 1.59 -15.89 -6.34
N ALA A 79 1.45 -17.04 -7.03
CA ALA A 79 2.30 -18.19 -6.79
C ALA A 79 2.73 -18.87 -8.11
N THR A 80 3.89 -19.55 -8.05
CA THR A 80 4.40 -20.40 -9.13
C THR A 80 4.97 -21.70 -8.58
N ASP A 81 4.95 -22.78 -9.39
CA ASP A 81 5.63 -24.05 -9.12
C ASP A 81 7.13 -24.01 -9.42
N GLY A 82 7.65 -22.83 -9.79
CA GLY A 82 9.01 -22.60 -10.28
C GLY A 82 9.11 -22.50 -11.79
N SER A 83 8.09 -22.94 -12.54
CA SER A 83 8.03 -22.90 -14.01
C SER A 83 6.74 -22.27 -14.52
N ASN A 84 5.60 -22.59 -13.89
CA ASN A 84 4.26 -22.16 -14.29
C ASN A 84 3.57 -21.41 -13.16
N ALA A 85 2.65 -20.54 -13.53
CA ALA A 85 1.78 -19.88 -12.55
C ALA A 85 0.80 -20.90 -11.95
N VAL A 86 0.64 -20.86 -10.64
CA VAL A 86 -0.40 -21.58 -9.90
C VAL A 86 -1.54 -20.60 -9.62
N SER A 87 -2.72 -20.89 -10.18
CA SER A 87 -3.88 -20.01 -10.04
C SER A 87 -4.51 -20.11 -8.64
N ASP A 88 -5.07 -19.00 -8.14
CA ASP A 88 -5.89 -19.01 -6.94
C ASP A 88 -7.03 -20.03 -7.08
N GLY A 89 -7.28 -20.80 -6.02
CA GLY A 89 -8.28 -21.87 -5.96
C GLY A 89 -7.91 -23.18 -6.70
N SER A 90 -6.73 -23.28 -7.31
CA SER A 90 -6.31 -24.50 -8.03
C SER A 90 -5.94 -25.65 -7.08
N THR A 91 -5.94 -26.86 -7.64
CA THR A 91 -5.45 -28.08 -6.96
C THR A 91 -4.26 -28.60 -7.74
N THR A 92 -3.12 -28.79 -7.09
CA THR A 92 -1.90 -29.35 -7.69
C THR A 92 -1.17 -30.27 -6.69
N ASN A 93 -0.17 -31.00 -7.17
CA ASN A 93 0.69 -31.84 -6.36
C ASN A 93 2.09 -31.22 -6.13
N ASP A 94 2.23 -29.92 -6.31
CA ASP A 94 3.52 -29.24 -6.14
C ASP A 94 3.97 -29.27 -4.68
N ALA A 95 5.14 -29.78 -4.43
CA ALA A 95 5.69 -29.91 -3.07
C ALA A 95 6.03 -28.55 -2.43
N THR A 96 6.26 -27.54 -3.24
CA THR A 96 6.53 -26.15 -2.82
C THR A 96 6.03 -25.16 -3.85
N LEU A 97 5.61 -23.98 -3.38
CA LEU A 97 5.32 -22.84 -4.25
C LEU A 97 6.25 -21.67 -3.94
N THR A 98 6.72 -20.98 -4.98
CA THR A 98 7.28 -19.65 -4.83
C THR A 98 6.12 -18.66 -4.81
N VAL A 99 5.92 -18.00 -3.68
CA VAL A 99 4.88 -16.97 -3.49
C VAL A 99 5.51 -15.61 -3.67
N THR A 100 4.85 -14.76 -4.45
CA THR A 100 5.24 -13.36 -4.67
C THR A 100 4.16 -12.44 -4.11
N PHE A 101 4.59 -11.51 -3.27
CA PHE A 101 3.77 -10.44 -2.72
C PHE A 101 4.17 -9.14 -3.43
N THR A 102 3.22 -8.47 -4.07
CA THR A 102 3.47 -7.22 -4.78
C THR A 102 2.61 -6.11 -4.18
N SER A 103 3.27 -5.13 -3.56
CA SER A 103 2.62 -3.92 -3.07
C SER A 103 2.42 -2.92 -4.20
N SER A 104 1.28 -2.21 -4.21
CA SER A 104 1.02 -1.11 -5.16
C SER A 104 1.99 0.06 -4.97
N GLU A 105 2.55 0.21 -3.77
CA GLU A 105 3.43 1.30 -3.37
C GLU A 105 4.65 0.79 -2.60
N ALA A 106 5.68 1.62 -2.53
CA ALA A 106 6.90 1.27 -1.79
C ALA A 106 6.63 1.17 -0.29
N THR A 107 7.06 0.06 0.32
CA THR A 107 7.03 -0.15 1.77
C THR A 107 8.39 -0.59 2.27
N SER A 108 8.72 -0.29 3.52
CA SER A 108 9.96 -0.69 4.19
C SER A 108 9.72 -1.56 5.42
N ASN A 109 8.47 -1.75 5.83
CA ASN A 109 8.11 -2.44 7.07
C ASN A 109 7.29 -3.71 6.85
N PHE A 110 7.04 -4.12 5.59
CA PHE A 110 6.41 -5.42 5.31
C PHE A 110 7.39 -6.56 5.62
N VAL A 111 6.99 -7.44 6.53
CA VAL A 111 7.80 -8.55 7.04
C VAL A 111 7.00 -9.86 7.05
N VAL A 112 7.67 -10.99 7.22
CA VAL A 112 7.02 -12.31 7.24
C VAL A 112 5.94 -12.43 8.32
N GLY A 113 6.03 -11.66 9.40
CA GLY A 113 5.03 -11.62 10.49
C GLY A 113 3.69 -11.00 10.08
N ASP A 114 3.62 -10.26 8.97
CA ASP A 114 2.40 -9.66 8.43
C ASP A 114 1.59 -10.65 7.58
N ILE A 115 2.15 -11.85 7.34
CA ILE A 115 1.56 -12.88 6.50
C ILE A 115 1.00 -13.99 7.39
N THR A 116 -0.28 -14.28 7.21
CA THR A 116 -0.93 -15.42 7.86
C THR A 116 -1.07 -16.57 6.86
N VAL A 117 -0.67 -17.77 7.26
CA VAL A 117 -0.81 -18.96 6.41
C VAL A 117 -1.50 -20.09 7.16
N SER A 118 -2.21 -20.95 6.43
CA SER A 118 -2.72 -22.22 6.95
C SER A 118 -2.39 -23.39 6.01
N GLY A 119 -2.34 -24.62 6.55
CA GLY A 119 -2.04 -25.82 5.79
C GLY A 119 -0.57 -25.99 5.40
N GLY A 120 0.33 -25.12 5.86
CA GLY A 120 1.75 -25.18 5.56
C GLY A 120 2.57 -24.11 6.27
N ALA A 121 3.77 -23.84 5.78
CA ALA A 121 4.68 -22.85 6.34
C ALA A 121 5.36 -22.03 5.24
N LEU A 122 5.67 -20.76 5.53
CA LEU A 122 6.52 -19.90 4.73
C LEU A 122 7.97 -19.98 5.20
N ASN A 123 8.88 -20.05 4.24
CA ASN A 123 10.32 -20.00 4.44
C ASN A 123 10.95 -19.04 3.44
N SER A 124 12.22 -18.67 3.67
CA SER A 124 13.04 -17.89 2.74
C SER A 124 12.38 -16.56 2.31
N PHE A 125 11.65 -15.90 3.22
CA PHE A 125 11.10 -14.58 2.95
C PHE A 125 12.21 -13.57 2.63
N SER A 126 12.07 -12.84 1.53
CA SER A 126 13.06 -11.88 1.06
C SER A 126 12.41 -10.72 0.32
N ALA A 127 12.88 -9.50 0.56
CA ALA A 127 12.54 -8.35 -0.25
C ALA A 127 13.40 -8.35 -1.53
N THR A 128 12.76 -8.36 -2.68
CA THR A 128 13.40 -8.22 -4.00
C THR A 128 13.50 -6.75 -4.39
N SER A 129 12.53 -5.95 -3.97
CA SER A 129 12.51 -4.48 -4.10
C SER A 129 11.68 -3.88 -2.96
N SER A 130 11.47 -2.56 -2.96
CA SER A 130 10.56 -1.90 -2.01
C SER A 130 9.08 -2.23 -2.23
N THR A 131 8.72 -2.86 -3.35
CA THR A 131 7.34 -3.25 -3.69
C THR A 131 7.16 -4.74 -3.92
N VAL A 132 8.24 -5.53 -4.03
CA VAL A 132 8.15 -6.96 -4.37
C VAL A 132 8.89 -7.78 -3.34
N TYR A 133 8.19 -8.77 -2.79
CA TYR A 133 8.69 -9.70 -1.79
C TYR A 133 8.39 -11.13 -2.24
N THR A 134 9.25 -12.07 -1.88
CA THR A 134 9.08 -13.48 -2.22
C THR A 134 9.25 -14.36 -0.99
N ALA A 135 8.58 -15.51 -0.99
CA ALA A 135 8.77 -16.55 0.00
C ALA A 135 8.53 -17.93 -0.63
N THR A 136 9.01 -18.97 0.00
CA THR A 136 8.68 -20.37 -0.35
C THR A 136 7.60 -20.87 0.58
N PHE A 137 6.45 -21.28 0.05
CA PHE A 137 5.41 -21.97 0.80
C PHE A 137 5.58 -23.48 0.66
N THR A 138 5.58 -24.21 1.78
CA THR A 138 5.66 -25.67 1.83
C THR A 138 4.42 -26.20 2.55
N PRO A 139 3.51 -26.96 1.87
CA PRO A 139 2.36 -27.56 2.51
C PRO A 139 2.79 -28.64 3.51
N SER A 140 2.03 -28.79 4.59
CA SER A 140 2.30 -29.80 5.64
C SER A 140 1.67 -31.16 5.35
N ALA A 141 0.55 -31.19 4.62
CA ALA A 141 -0.18 -32.39 4.21
C ALA A 141 -1.13 -32.07 3.06
N SER A 142 -1.66 -33.11 2.36
CA SER A 142 -2.76 -32.90 1.39
C SER A 142 -3.94 -32.22 2.04
N GLY A 143 -4.48 -31.19 1.38
CA GLY A 143 -5.61 -30.40 1.84
C GLY A 143 -5.55 -28.96 1.41
N ALA A 144 -6.54 -28.19 1.84
CA ALA A 144 -6.63 -26.77 1.56
C ALA A 144 -5.56 -25.97 2.32
N THR A 145 -4.97 -25.01 1.63
CA THR A 145 -4.01 -24.05 2.19
C THR A 145 -4.47 -22.63 1.91
N THR A 146 -4.05 -21.69 2.73
CA THR A 146 -4.34 -20.25 2.52
C THR A 146 -3.10 -19.41 2.81
N ILE A 147 -2.99 -18.30 2.10
CA ILE A 147 -1.98 -17.26 2.32
C ILE A 147 -2.70 -15.92 2.32
N ASP A 148 -2.54 -15.13 3.38
CA ASP A 148 -3.28 -13.91 3.60
C ASP A 148 -2.39 -12.78 4.16
N VAL A 149 -2.73 -11.54 3.81
CA VAL A 149 -2.17 -10.31 4.39
C VAL A 149 -3.33 -9.43 4.83
N ALA A 150 -3.49 -9.27 6.14
CA ALA A 150 -4.59 -8.50 6.69
C ALA A 150 -4.41 -6.99 6.47
N ALA A 151 -5.48 -6.22 6.62
CA ALA A 151 -5.39 -4.77 6.65
C ALA A 151 -4.60 -4.28 7.89
N ASN A 152 -3.95 -3.13 7.77
CA ASN A 152 -3.21 -2.45 8.84
C ASN A 152 -2.02 -3.25 9.38
N THR A 153 -1.37 -4.07 8.56
CA THR A 153 -0.18 -4.83 8.95
C THR A 153 1.12 -4.14 8.53
N PHE A 154 1.11 -3.38 7.46
CA PHE A 154 2.24 -2.57 7.01
C PHE A 154 1.77 -1.21 6.50
N THR A 155 2.72 -0.32 6.23
CA THR A 155 2.44 1.03 5.70
C THR A 155 3.30 1.32 4.47
N ASP A 156 2.86 2.31 3.68
CA ASP A 156 3.70 2.99 2.70
C ASP A 156 4.69 3.96 3.36
N ALA A 157 5.40 4.74 2.54
CA ALA A 157 6.37 5.73 2.99
C ALA A 157 5.71 6.97 3.61
N ALA A 158 4.45 7.26 3.29
CA ALA A 158 3.68 8.37 3.85
C ALA A 158 3.03 8.02 5.20
N GLY A 159 2.97 6.72 5.55
CA GLY A 159 2.38 6.21 6.78
C GLY A 159 0.94 5.74 6.62
N ASN A 160 0.42 5.61 5.40
CA ASN A 160 -0.91 5.05 5.17
C ASN A 160 -0.90 3.53 5.38
N ASN A 161 -1.84 3.03 6.17
CA ASN A 161 -1.97 1.60 6.42
C ASN A 161 -2.49 0.86 5.17
N ASN A 162 -1.98 -0.35 4.93
CA ASN A 162 -2.44 -1.18 3.82
C ASN A 162 -3.91 -1.61 3.97
N THR A 163 -4.57 -1.83 2.82
CA THR A 163 -5.84 -2.57 2.77
C THR A 163 -5.58 -4.07 2.80
N ALA A 164 -6.59 -4.87 3.18
CA ALA A 164 -6.46 -6.33 3.15
C ALA A 164 -6.23 -6.84 1.71
N ALA A 165 -5.33 -7.80 1.56
CA ALA A 165 -5.15 -8.51 0.30
C ALA A 165 -6.35 -9.43 0.01
N THR A 166 -6.54 -9.79 -1.27
CA THR A 166 -7.36 -10.96 -1.60
C THR A 166 -6.57 -12.20 -1.19
N GLN A 167 -7.18 -13.04 -0.35
CA GLN A 167 -6.55 -14.28 0.12
C GLN A 167 -6.22 -15.19 -1.06
N PHE A 168 -5.00 -15.72 -1.09
CA PHE A 168 -4.62 -16.76 -2.04
C PHE A 168 -4.95 -18.12 -1.45
N ASN A 169 -5.70 -18.93 -2.21
CA ASN A 169 -6.16 -20.26 -1.83
C ASN A 169 -5.56 -21.30 -2.77
N TRP A 170 -5.14 -22.41 -2.24
CA TRP A 170 -4.58 -23.51 -3.01
C TRP A 170 -4.86 -24.83 -2.31
N THR A 171 -5.13 -25.89 -3.07
CA THR A 171 -5.27 -27.24 -2.54
C THR A 171 -4.08 -28.09 -2.97
N TYR A 172 -3.32 -28.55 -2.00
CA TYR A 172 -2.26 -29.53 -2.20
C TYR A 172 -2.84 -30.94 -2.18
N ASP A 173 -2.63 -31.72 -3.26
CA ASP A 173 -3.14 -33.09 -3.35
C ASP A 173 -2.09 -34.03 -3.94
N VAL A 174 -1.60 -34.94 -3.12
CA VAL A 174 -0.68 -36.04 -3.52
C VAL A 174 -1.36 -37.41 -3.40
N THR A 175 -2.68 -37.44 -3.28
CA THR A 175 -3.45 -38.66 -3.19
C THR A 175 -3.45 -39.40 -4.53
N VAL A 176 -2.93 -40.60 -4.55
CA VAL A 176 -2.93 -41.42 -5.78
C VAL A 176 -4.32 -42.03 -6.02
N PRO A 177 -4.84 -41.99 -7.25
CA PRO A 177 -6.10 -42.60 -7.59
C PRO A 177 -5.96 -44.15 -7.50
N THR A 178 -6.99 -44.82 -7.02
CA THR A 178 -7.06 -46.27 -6.94
C THR A 178 -8.28 -46.80 -7.68
N ILE A 179 -8.11 -47.96 -8.34
CA ILE A 179 -9.22 -48.72 -8.91
C ILE A 179 -9.59 -49.81 -7.90
N SER A 180 -10.70 -49.66 -7.23
CA SER A 180 -11.13 -50.58 -6.17
C SER A 180 -11.77 -51.87 -6.70
N SER A 181 -12.27 -51.90 -7.93
CA SER A 181 -12.83 -53.12 -8.58
C SER A 181 -12.83 -52.98 -10.10
N VAL A 182 -12.64 -54.10 -10.75
CA VAL A 182 -12.86 -54.28 -12.17
C VAL A 182 -13.85 -55.46 -12.37
N SER A 183 -14.96 -55.19 -13.07
CA SER A 183 -15.91 -56.24 -13.40
C SER A 183 -16.03 -56.40 -14.91
N LEU A 184 -16.21 -57.61 -15.40
CA LEU A 184 -16.55 -57.89 -16.80
C LEU A 184 -18.04 -57.58 -17.03
N ALA A 185 -18.36 -56.82 -18.06
CA ALA A 185 -19.69 -56.82 -18.57
C ALA A 185 -20.02 -58.23 -19.11
N SER A 186 -21.06 -58.88 -18.62
CA SER A 186 -21.50 -60.16 -19.19
C SER A 186 -22.02 -59.86 -20.59
N ASP A 187 -21.40 -60.45 -21.61
CA ASP A 187 -21.97 -60.52 -22.95
C ASP A 187 -23.18 -61.44 -22.88
N ASN A 188 -24.39 -60.86 -22.94
CA ASN A 188 -25.63 -61.59 -22.92
C ASN A 188 -26.03 -61.87 -24.38
N SER A 189 -25.33 -62.85 -25.02
CA SER A 189 -25.69 -63.43 -26.30
C SER A 189 -26.72 -64.50 -26.19
#